data_6cfd0de5391be2e6ffb1c321d21cbc52
#
_entry.id   6cfd0de5391be2e6ffb1c321d21cbc52
#
_cell.length_a   1.000
_cell.length_b   1.000
_cell.length_c   1.000
_cell.angle_alpha   90.00
_cell.angle_beta   90.00
_cell.angle_gamma   90.00
#
_symmetry.space_group_name_H-M   'P 1'
#
loop_
_entity.id
_entity.type
_entity.pdbx_description
1 polymer ?
#
loop_
_entity_poly.entity_id
_entity_poly.type
_entity_poly.pdbx_seq_one_letter_code
_entity_poly.pdbx_strand_id
1 'polypeptide(L)'
;RTKNCTSIGIVCAKDYSRQAFLNAFTGISQYLSQIDYTITIFNEMDDIDSSPDYVKSYYSNVIDGLIFISNDDHAAFTKPADENHIPYVVICMDGVFSKKTPFPHAFEYALQECASFCLEKEIREVRYFSISNDGLLVNNKYPLFEFLLRRTAPNCHLEHVICPIKDRDLIHLQQFLAKYMENRSFDLAISQNYDIGLLLQREILKTGFSIPQRIRHIFLNEVNFYEMDYPSISGIDIPYDQMGEYAAKLLLAMIENRESEFTYQEFRCRLIQRETTL
;
A
#
# COMPACT_ATOMS: atom_id res chain seq x y z
N ARG A 1 -21.52 -23.07 -15.68
CA ARG A 1 -20.36 -23.15 -16.58
C ARG A 1 -19.62 -24.46 -16.27
N THR A 2 -19.40 -25.31 -17.25
CA THR A 2 -18.52 -26.48 -17.07
C THR A 2 -17.09 -25.96 -16.94
N LYS A 3 -16.43 -26.25 -15.83
CA LYS A 3 -15.07 -25.82 -15.48
C LYS A 3 -14.08 -26.47 -16.47
N ASN A 4 -13.66 -25.73 -17.49
CA ASN A 4 -12.65 -26.19 -18.46
C ASN A 4 -11.35 -25.38 -18.41
N CYS A 5 -11.27 -24.38 -17.52
CA CYS A 5 -10.13 -23.54 -17.33
C CYS A 5 -9.55 -23.73 -15.91
N THR A 6 -8.26 -23.67 -15.77
CA THR A 6 -7.52 -23.70 -14.51
C THR A 6 -6.55 -22.52 -14.48
N SER A 7 -7.07 -21.30 -14.72
CA SER A 7 -6.25 -20.10 -14.77
C SER A 7 -6.93 -18.91 -14.11
N ILE A 8 -6.14 -18.15 -13.36
CA ILE A 8 -6.54 -16.90 -12.71
C ILE A 8 -5.83 -15.74 -13.40
N GLY A 9 -6.59 -14.65 -13.65
CA GLY A 9 -6.04 -13.39 -14.11
C GLY A 9 -5.55 -12.53 -12.96
N ILE A 10 -4.38 -11.90 -13.08
CA ILE A 10 -3.91 -10.86 -12.17
C ILE A 10 -3.84 -9.55 -12.92
N VAL A 11 -4.45 -8.50 -12.35
CA VAL A 11 -4.42 -7.13 -12.89
C VAL A 11 -3.77 -6.23 -11.85
N CYS A 12 -2.67 -5.57 -12.22
CA CYS A 12 -1.94 -4.68 -11.33
C CYS A 12 -2.14 -3.22 -11.74
N ALA A 13 -2.49 -2.34 -10.79
CA ALA A 13 -2.57 -0.91 -11.01
C ALA A 13 -1.20 -0.31 -11.32
N LYS A 14 -1.13 0.67 -12.26
CA LYS A 14 0.14 1.30 -12.71
C LYS A 14 0.95 1.92 -11.58
N ASP A 15 0.26 2.50 -10.60
CA ASP A 15 0.88 3.23 -9.50
C ASP A 15 1.18 2.35 -8.29
N TYR A 16 1.03 1.03 -8.45
CA TYR A 16 1.30 0.09 -7.37
C TYR A 16 2.80 -0.15 -7.19
N SER A 17 3.22 -0.35 -5.95
CA SER A 17 4.61 -0.71 -5.64
C SER A 17 4.99 -2.03 -6.29
N ARG A 18 6.10 -2.06 -7.04
CA ARG A 18 6.63 -3.29 -7.63
C ARG A 18 6.88 -4.37 -6.57
N GLN A 19 7.33 -3.97 -5.40
CA GLN A 19 7.59 -4.89 -4.31
C GLN A 19 6.32 -5.49 -3.72
N ALA A 20 5.31 -4.66 -3.46
CA ALA A 20 4.02 -5.12 -3.01
C ALA A 20 3.39 -6.12 -4.01
N PHE A 21 3.52 -5.83 -5.32
CA PHE A 21 3.12 -6.77 -6.37
C PHE A 21 3.87 -8.11 -6.26
N LEU A 22 5.20 -8.08 -6.16
CA LEU A 22 6.02 -9.29 -6.09
C LEU A 22 5.69 -10.13 -4.86
N ASN A 23 5.46 -9.50 -3.72
CA ASN A 23 5.12 -10.19 -2.47
C ASN A 23 3.72 -10.82 -2.57
N ALA A 24 2.71 -10.07 -3.02
CA ALA A 24 1.37 -10.60 -3.24
C ALA A 24 1.37 -11.73 -4.27
N PHE A 25 2.09 -11.55 -5.39
CA PHE A 25 2.27 -12.56 -6.43
C PHE A 25 2.92 -13.84 -5.90
N THR A 26 3.89 -13.71 -4.99
CA THR A 26 4.54 -14.87 -4.36
C THR A 26 3.51 -15.72 -3.60
N GLY A 27 2.69 -15.11 -2.76
CA GLY A 27 1.64 -15.84 -2.03
C GLY A 27 0.60 -16.47 -2.97
N ILE A 28 0.15 -15.73 -3.98
CA ILE A 28 -0.78 -16.25 -5.00
C ILE A 28 -0.19 -17.45 -5.72
N SER A 29 1.02 -17.31 -6.23
CA SER A 29 1.66 -18.35 -7.07
C SER A 29 2.01 -19.61 -6.26
N GLN A 30 2.47 -19.45 -5.02
CA GLN A 30 2.75 -20.58 -4.13
C GLN A 30 1.50 -21.43 -3.86
N TYR A 31 0.36 -20.79 -3.65
CA TYR A 31 -0.89 -21.51 -3.43
C TYR A 31 -1.42 -22.15 -4.73
N LEU A 32 -1.50 -21.40 -5.82
CA LEU A 32 -2.07 -21.88 -7.10
C LEU A 32 -1.25 -23.03 -7.71
N SER A 33 0.08 -23.02 -7.55
CA SER A 33 0.95 -24.10 -8.03
C SER A 33 0.67 -25.45 -7.36
N GLN A 34 0.16 -25.46 -6.12
CA GLN A 34 -0.19 -26.70 -5.39
C GLN A 34 -1.47 -27.37 -5.91
N ILE A 35 -2.25 -26.68 -6.69
CA ILE A 35 -3.56 -27.13 -7.20
C ILE A 35 -3.68 -27.06 -8.72
N ASP A 36 -2.55 -27.02 -9.41
CA ASP A 36 -2.43 -27.02 -10.88
C ASP A 36 -3.19 -25.87 -11.57
N TYR A 37 -3.28 -24.70 -10.91
CA TYR A 37 -3.79 -23.47 -11.50
C TYR A 37 -2.65 -22.65 -12.11
N THR A 38 -2.90 -22.08 -13.28
CA THR A 38 -1.98 -21.16 -13.96
C THR A 38 -2.34 -19.70 -13.68
N ILE A 39 -1.41 -18.79 -13.97
CA ILE A 39 -1.59 -17.35 -13.78
C ILE A 39 -1.41 -16.64 -15.11
N THR A 40 -2.35 -15.77 -15.45
CA THR A 40 -2.26 -14.83 -16.56
C THR A 40 -2.16 -13.42 -16.04
N ILE A 41 -1.12 -12.67 -16.38
CA ILE A 41 -0.94 -11.28 -15.93
C ILE A 41 -1.45 -10.34 -17.01
N PHE A 42 -2.29 -9.40 -16.63
CA PHE A 42 -2.80 -8.33 -17.48
C PHE A 42 -2.22 -7.00 -17.04
N ASN A 43 -1.80 -6.19 -17.98
CA ASN A 43 -1.42 -4.81 -17.70
C ASN A 43 -2.67 -3.97 -17.51
N GLU A 44 -2.59 -2.95 -16.66
CA GLU A 44 -3.62 -1.91 -16.58
C GLU A 44 -3.74 -1.20 -17.92
N MET A 45 -4.97 -0.97 -18.38
CA MET A 45 -5.22 -0.33 -19.67
C MET A 45 -5.17 1.19 -19.57
N ASP A 46 -4.53 1.82 -20.57
CA ASP A 46 -4.49 3.26 -20.72
C ASP A 46 -5.78 3.84 -21.31
N ASP A 47 -6.60 3.03 -21.97
CA ASP A 47 -7.81 3.45 -22.68
C ASP A 47 -9.09 2.96 -22.00
N ILE A 48 -9.85 3.90 -21.46
CA ILE A 48 -11.17 3.68 -20.84
C ILE A 48 -12.21 3.18 -21.87
N ASP A 49 -11.98 3.40 -23.17
CA ASP A 49 -12.96 3.12 -24.24
C ASP A 49 -12.89 1.74 -24.85
N SER A 50 -11.87 0.93 -24.54
CA SER A 50 -11.78 -0.45 -25.03
C SER A 50 -12.08 -1.47 -23.92
N SER A 51 -12.87 -2.50 -24.24
CA SER A 51 -13.09 -3.60 -23.31
C SER A 51 -11.76 -4.24 -22.90
N PRO A 52 -11.43 -4.32 -21.58
CA PRO A 52 -10.17 -4.87 -21.13
C PRO A 52 -9.93 -6.30 -21.63
N ASP A 53 -8.67 -6.64 -21.90
CA ASP A 53 -8.32 -7.98 -22.43
C ASP A 53 -8.69 -9.13 -21.47
N TYR A 54 -8.75 -8.85 -20.16
CA TYR A 54 -9.21 -9.85 -19.19
C TYR A 54 -10.71 -10.18 -19.35
N VAL A 55 -11.54 -9.24 -19.82
CA VAL A 55 -12.96 -9.49 -20.11
C VAL A 55 -13.08 -10.48 -21.28
N LYS A 56 -12.33 -10.25 -22.36
CA LYS A 56 -12.26 -11.17 -23.51
C LYS A 56 -11.76 -12.55 -23.09
N SER A 57 -10.69 -12.59 -22.28
CA SER A 57 -10.10 -13.82 -21.76
C SER A 57 -11.07 -14.62 -20.91
N TYR A 58 -11.87 -13.96 -20.09
CA TYR A 58 -12.91 -14.60 -19.28
C TYR A 58 -13.99 -15.25 -20.15
N TYR A 59 -14.52 -14.52 -21.15
CA TYR A 59 -15.55 -15.08 -22.05
C TYR A 59 -15.02 -16.18 -22.97
N SER A 60 -13.72 -16.14 -23.31
CA SER A 60 -13.06 -17.17 -24.09
C SER A 60 -12.62 -18.39 -23.25
N ASN A 61 -12.98 -18.45 -21.98
CA ASN A 61 -12.58 -19.49 -21.02
C ASN A 61 -11.05 -19.63 -20.87
N VAL A 62 -10.30 -18.54 -20.99
CA VAL A 62 -8.86 -18.52 -20.72
C VAL A 62 -8.57 -18.34 -19.23
N ILE A 63 -9.44 -17.57 -18.52
CA ILE A 63 -9.37 -17.38 -17.08
C ILE A 63 -10.73 -17.65 -16.43
N ASP A 64 -10.73 -18.04 -15.15
CA ASP A 64 -11.93 -18.29 -14.35
C ASP A 64 -12.34 -17.10 -13.48
N GLY A 65 -11.40 -16.21 -13.15
CA GLY A 65 -11.63 -15.03 -12.30
C GLY A 65 -10.39 -14.16 -12.20
N LEU A 66 -10.47 -13.09 -11.40
CA LEU A 66 -9.46 -12.05 -11.35
C LEU A 66 -9.01 -11.73 -9.91
N ILE A 67 -7.72 -11.46 -9.75
CA ILE A 67 -7.18 -10.79 -8.57
C ILE A 67 -6.66 -9.42 -9.02
N PHE A 68 -7.25 -8.37 -8.47
CA PHE A 68 -6.76 -7.02 -8.65
C PHE A 68 -5.78 -6.67 -7.54
N ILE A 69 -4.66 -6.04 -7.89
CA ILE A 69 -3.68 -5.52 -6.93
C ILE A 69 -3.62 -4.01 -7.14
N SER A 70 -4.14 -3.24 -6.17
CA SER A 70 -4.36 -1.81 -6.30
C SER A 70 -4.15 -1.08 -4.97
N ASN A 71 -3.94 0.25 -5.02
CA ASN A 71 -3.75 1.04 -3.82
C ASN A 71 -5.07 1.34 -3.09
N ASP A 72 -5.97 2.17 -3.61
CA ASP A 72 -7.14 2.63 -2.83
C ASP A 72 -8.43 2.89 -3.63
N ASP A 73 -8.39 3.33 -4.89
CA ASP A 73 -9.62 3.62 -5.63
C ASP A 73 -10.02 2.46 -6.55
N HIS A 74 -10.83 1.57 -6.01
CA HIS A 74 -11.16 0.32 -6.67
C HIS A 74 -12.32 0.42 -7.65
N ALA A 75 -13.23 1.39 -7.47
CA ALA A 75 -14.49 1.42 -8.20
C ALA A 75 -14.31 1.57 -9.72
N ALA A 76 -13.44 2.46 -10.17
CA ALA A 76 -13.15 2.63 -11.60
C ALA A 76 -12.40 1.42 -12.17
N PHE A 77 -11.48 0.86 -11.38
CA PHE A 77 -10.58 -0.22 -11.78
C PHE A 77 -11.30 -1.58 -11.89
N THR A 78 -12.25 -1.86 -11.00
CA THR A 78 -13.03 -3.10 -11.00
C THR A 78 -14.33 -3.03 -11.80
N LYS A 79 -14.76 -1.85 -12.23
CA LYS A 79 -16.04 -1.63 -12.92
C LYS A 79 -16.26 -2.56 -14.12
N PRO A 80 -15.28 -2.79 -15.05
CA PRO A 80 -15.50 -3.71 -16.15
C PRO A 80 -15.73 -5.16 -15.71
N ALA A 81 -15.08 -5.60 -14.61
CA ALA A 81 -15.33 -6.94 -14.05
C ALA A 81 -16.73 -7.03 -13.44
N ASP A 82 -17.19 -5.96 -12.77
CA ASP A 82 -18.55 -5.86 -12.23
C ASP A 82 -19.62 -5.93 -13.30
N GLU A 83 -19.49 -5.14 -14.36
CA GLU A 83 -20.42 -5.07 -15.48
C GLU A 83 -20.51 -6.41 -16.25
N ASN A 84 -19.44 -7.17 -16.25
CA ASN A 84 -19.35 -8.47 -16.92
C ASN A 84 -19.54 -9.67 -15.97
N HIS A 85 -19.89 -9.43 -14.70
CA HIS A 85 -20.14 -10.47 -13.68
C HIS A 85 -18.95 -11.45 -13.51
N ILE A 86 -17.72 -10.96 -13.67
CA ILE A 86 -16.50 -11.75 -13.48
C ILE A 86 -16.23 -11.85 -11.98
N PRO A 87 -15.99 -13.06 -11.42
CA PRO A 87 -15.58 -13.19 -10.03
C PRO A 87 -14.23 -12.52 -9.81
N TYR A 88 -14.12 -11.68 -8.78
CA TYR A 88 -12.84 -11.04 -8.46
C TYR A 88 -12.64 -10.79 -6.97
N VAL A 89 -11.39 -10.65 -6.60
CA VAL A 89 -10.90 -10.23 -5.29
C VAL A 89 -9.90 -9.09 -5.48
N VAL A 90 -9.84 -8.16 -4.52
CA VAL A 90 -8.90 -7.05 -4.54
C VAL A 90 -7.94 -7.17 -3.37
N ILE A 91 -6.64 -7.00 -3.64
CA ILE A 91 -5.58 -6.85 -2.65
C ILE A 91 -5.17 -5.38 -2.60
N CYS A 92 -5.18 -4.78 -1.42
CA CYS A 92 -4.65 -3.45 -1.17
C CYS A 92 -3.84 -3.41 0.14
N MET A 93 -3.23 -2.29 0.48
CA MET A 93 -2.46 -2.17 1.73
C MET A 93 -3.31 -2.34 2.99
N ASP A 94 -4.63 -2.13 2.92
CA ASP A 94 -5.56 -2.34 4.02
C ASP A 94 -6.00 -3.80 4.16
N GLY A 95 -5.70 -4.68 3.18
CA GLY A 95 -6.02 -6.10 3.22
C GLY A 95 -6.60 -6.65 1.92
N VAL A 96 -7.44 -7.68 2.05
CA VAL A 96 -8.09 -8.38 0.94
C VAL A 96 -9.60 -8.26 1.06
N PHE A 97 -10.28 -7.91 -0.02
CA PHE A 97 -11.73 -7.79 -0.02
C PHE A 97 -12.38 -8.24 -1.34
N SER A 98 -13.67 -8.53 -1.27
CA SER A 98 -14.57 -8.78 -2.40
C SER A 98 -15.88 -8.01 -2.15
N LYS A 99 -16.83 -8.09 -3.08
CA LYS A 99 -18.16 -7.48 -2.89
C LYS A 99 -18.89 -7.93 -1.60
N LYS A 100 -18.58 -9.10 -1.07
CA LYS A 100 -19.27 -9.70 0.07
C LYS A 100 -18.45 -9.72 1.36
N THR A 101 -17.15 -9.43 1.27
CA THR A 101 -16.30 -9.33 2.45
C THR A 101 -16.32 -7.90 3.00
N PRO A 102 -16.22 -7.71 4.33
CA PRO A 102 -16.09 -6.37 4.90
C PRO A 102 -14.82 -5.68 4.41
N PHE A 103 -14.84 -4.34 4.39
CA PHE A 103 -13.65 -3.57 4.04
C PHE A 103 -12.56 -3.80 5.11
N PRO A 104 -11.34 -4.14 4.72
CA PRO A 104 -10.27 -4.41 5.66
C PRO A 104 -9.66 -3.12 6.23
N HIS A 105 -9.06 -3.23 7.43
CA HIS A 105 -8.43 -2.13 8.17
C HIS A 105 -7.00 -2.49 8.61
N ALA A 106 -6.29 -3.30 7.84
CA ALA A 106 -4.97 -3.82 8.23
C ALA A 106 -3.96 -2.70 8.53
N PHE A 107 -4.00 -1.62 7.76
CA PHE A 107 -3.07 -0.50 7.89
C PHE A 107 -3.33 0.38 9.12
N GLU A 108 -4.55 0.39 9.64
CA GLU A 108 -4.90 1.12 10.87
C GLU A 108 -4.05 0.67 12.07
N TYR A 109 -3.74 -0.63 12.16
CA TYR A 109 -2.86 -1.15 13.22
C TYR A 109 -1.48 -0.52 13.19
N ALA A 110 -0.88 -0.39 12.01
CA ALA A 110 0.43 0.25 11.86
C ALA A 110 0.39 1.75 12.22
N LEU A 111 -0.67 2.45 11.84
CA LEU A 111 -0.84 3.86 12.23
C LEU A 111 -1.03 4.02 13.73
N GLN A 112 -1.75 3.09 14.38
CA GLN A 112 -1.88 3.06 15.84
C GLN A 112 -0.51 2.81 16.52
N GLU A 113 0.33 1.91 15.97
CA GLU A 113 1.69 1.70 16.47
C GLU A 113 2.56 2.94 16.29
N CYS A 114 2.44 3.67 15.17
CA CYS A 114 3.13 4.95 14.98
C CYS A 114 2.68 6.01 16.02
N ALA A 115 1.38 6.07 16.33
CA ALA A 115 0.87 6.98 17.37
C ALA A 115 1.36 6.57 18.76
N SER A 116 1.40 5.28 19.07
CA SER A 116 1.96 4.75 20.33
C SER A 116 3.46 5.04 20.45
N PHE A 117 4.20 4.90 19.36
CA PHE A 117 5.62 5.28 19.29
C PHE A 117 5.83 6.76 19.64
N CYS A 118 4.96 7.65 19.17
CA CYS A 118 5.04 9.07 19.53
C CYS A 118 4.89 9.30 21.04
N LEU A 119 3.99 8.58 21.71
CA LEU A 119 3.81 8.63 23.14
C LEU A 119 5.02 8.07 23.90
N GLU A 120 5.47 6.87 23.54
CA GLU A 120 6.58 6.15 24.18
C GLU A 120 7.92 6.90 24.10
N LYS A 121 8.17 7.57 22.97
CA LYS A 121 9.41 8.34 22.72
C LYS A 121 9.28 9.81 23.07
N GLU A 122 8.17 10.22 23.72
CA GLU A 122 7.90 11.61 24.12
C GLU A 122 8.04 12.60 22.97
N ILE A 123 7.62 12.21 21.74
CA ILE A 123 7.65 13.04 20.54
C ILE A 123 6.70 14.22 20.72
N ARG A 124 7.18 15.43 20.46
CA ARG A 124 6.40 16.68 20.59
C ARG A 124 6.02 17.29 19.25
N GLU A 125 6.88 17.14 18.27
CA GLU A 125 6.73 17.76 16.94
C GLU A 125 6.81 16.71 15.83
N VAL A 126 5.68 16.38 15.21
CA VAL A 126 5.58 15.47 14.06
C VAL A 126 5.32 16.26 12.79
N ARG A 127 6.02 15.91 11.73
CA ARG A 127 5.74 16.36 10.36
C ARG A 127 5.33 15.17 9.51
N TYR A 128 4.09 15.21 9.01
CA TYR A 128 3.55 14.20 8.12
C TYR A 128 3.64 14.67 6.68
N PHE A 129 4.43 14.00 5.88
CA PHE A 129 4.67 14.36 4.49
C PHE A 129 3.84 13.49 3.55
N SER A 130 3.04 14.12 2.70
CA SER A 130 2.26 13.48 1.65
C SER A 130 2.44 14.14 0.30
N ILE A 131 2.12 13.42 -0.79
CA ILE A 131 2.13 13.95 -2.14
C ILE A 131 0.73 14.46 -2.52
N SER A 132 0.70 15.63 -3.16
CA SER A 132 -0.45 16.10 -3.91
C SER A 132 -0.10 16.13 -5.40
N ASN A 133 -0.90 15.44 -6.21
CA ASN A 133 -0.85 15.51 -7.67
C ASN A 133 -2.04 16.35 -8.15
N ASP A 134 -1.77 17.47 -8.81
CA ASP A 134 -2.77 18.42 -9.30
C ASP A 134 -3.83 18.82 -8.24
N GLY A 135 -3.40 18.98 -6.98
CA GLY A 135 -4.25 19.36 -5.85
C GLY A 135 -5.01 18.21 -5.19
N LEU A 136 -4.91 16.98 -5.70
CA LEU A 136 -5.49 15.79 -5.09
C LEU A 136 -4.44 15.06 -4.25
N LEU A 137 -4.79 14.72 -3.01
CA LEU A 137 -3.95 13.92 -2.14
C LEU A 137 -4.01 12.45 -2.54
N VAL A 138 -2.85 11.85 -2.77
CA VAL A 138 -2.72 10.43 -3.12
C VAL A 138 -2.67 9.61 -1.85
N ASN A 139 -3.51 8.55 -1.75
CA ASN A 139 -3.51 7.57 -0.62
C ASN A 139 -3.49 8.25 0.75
N ASN A 140 -4.42 9.16 1.00
CA ASN A 140 -4.38 10.04 2.16
C ASN A 140 -4.68 9.33 3.48
N LYS A 141 -3.65 8.85 4.17
CA LYS A 141 -3.74 8.26 5.53
C LYS A 141 -3.63 9.30 6.66
N TYR A 142 -3.39 10.56 6.32
CA TYR A 142 -3.24 11.65 7.31
C TYR A 142 -4.44 11.80 8.26
N PRO A 143 -5.72 11.85 7.80
CA PRO A 143 -6.86 12.05 8.70
C PRO A 143 -6.99 10.94 9.74
N LEU A 144 -6.74 9.69 9.34
CA LEU A 144 -6.78 8.55 10.26
C LEU A 144 -5.61 8.62 11.25
N PHE A 145 -4.40 8.92 10.79
CA PHE A 145 -3.26 9.10 11.67
C PHE A 145 -3.45 10.25 12.65
N GLU A 146 -3.96 11.40 12.20
CA GLU A 146 -4.28 12.55 13.07
C GLU A 146 -5.28 12.16 14.17
N PHE A 147 -6.35 11.44 13.80
CA PHE A 147 -7.33 10.96 14.78
C PHE A 147 -6.71 10.04 15.83
N LEU A 148 -5.89 9.08 15.42
CA LEU A 148 -5.22 8.14 16.30
C LEU A 148 -4.19 8.84 17.19
N LEU A 149 -3.40 9.76 16.64
CA LEU A 149 -2.39 10.51 17.36
C LEU A 149 -3.02 11.39 18.45
N ARG A 150 -4.10 12.11 18.14
CA ARG A 150 -4.81 12.96 19.12
C ARG A 150 -5.34 12.15 20.31
N ARG A 151 -5.73 10.91 20.11
CA ARG A 151 -6.21 10.03 21.18
C ARG A 151 -5.08 9.42 21.99
N THR A 152 -3.96 9.08 21.34
CA THR A 152 -2.86 8.32 21.95
C THR A 152 -1.79 9.24 22.55
N ALA A 153 -1.43 10.31 21.84
CA ALA A 153 -0.38 11.27 22.24
C ALA A 153 -0.90 12.72 22.10
N PRO A 154 -1.86 13.16 22.94
CA PRO A 154 -2.55 14.45 22.79
C PRO A 154 -1.65 15.68 22.91
N ASN A 155 -0.47 15.55 23.52
CA ASN A 155 0.51 16.63 23.64
C ASN A 155 1.45 16.75 22.45
N CYS A 156 1.31 15.88 21.45
CA CYS A 156 2.10 15.89 20.24
C CYS A 156 1.48 16.84 19.21
N HIS A 157 2.27 17.81 18.73
CA HIS A 157 1.87 18.70 17.65
C HIS A 157 2.11 18.03 16.30
N LEU A 158 1.10 17.98 15.44
CA LEU A 158 1.15 17.41 14.11
C LEU A 158 0.97 18.49 13.06
N GLU A 159 1.93 18.57 12.12
CA GLU A 159 1.81 19.40 10.93
C GLU A 159 1.74 18.52 9.68
N HIS A 160 0.75 18.77 8.82
CA HIS A 160 0.64 18.13 7.52
C HIS A 160 1.41 18.92 6.47
N VAL A 161 2.45 18.33 5.91
CA VAL A 161 3.28 18.91 4.85
C VAL A 161 2.88 18.28 3.52
N ILE A 162 2.17 19.04 2.71
CA ILE A 162 1.72 18.59 1.40
C ILE A 162 2.79 18.95 0.37
N CYS A 163 3.45 17.93 -0.18
CA CYS A 163 4.49 18.07 -1.19
C CYS A 163 3.84 18.11 -2.58
N PRO A 164 3.89 19.24 -3.29
CA PRO A 164 3.36 19.30 -4.65
C PRO A 164 4.27 18.50 -5.59
N ILE A 165 3.68 17.59 -6.34
CA ILE A 165 4.38 16.89 -7.42
C ILE A 165 3.57 17.07 -8.70
N LYS A 166 4.25 17.29 -9.82
CA LYS A 166 3.65 17.33 -11.14
C LYS A 166 4.42 16.36 -12.02
N ASP A 167 3.71 15.52 -12.75
CA ASP A 167 4.30 14.57 -13.72
C ASP A 167 5.44 13.70 -13.16
N ARG A 168 5.38 13.36 -11.85
CA ARG A 168 6.44 12.62 -11.12
C ARG A 168 7.81 13.31 -11.17
N ASP A 169 7.85 14.63 -11.20
CA ASP A 169 9.10 15.40 -11.18
C ASP A 169 9.77 15.34 -9.80
N LEU A 170 10.66 14.36 -9.63
CA LEU A 170 11.43 14.17 -8.40
C LEU A 170 12.43 15.31 -8.14
N ILE A 171 12.85 16.05 -9.17
CA ILE A 171 13.75 17.22 -9.01
C ILE A 171 12.99 18.34 -8.31
N HIS A 172 11.76 18.61 -8.75
CA HIS A 172 10.90 19.61 -8.10
C HIS A 172 10.57 19.22 -6.65
N LEU A 173 10.25 17.96 -6.42
CA LEU A 173 10.02 17.43 -5.06
C LEU A 173 11.26 17.61 -4.18
N GLN A 174 12.46 17.30 -4.69
CA GLN A 174 13.69 17.48 -3.95
C GLN A 174 13.95 18.96 -3.61
N GLN A 175 13.73 19.87 -4.55
CA GLN A 175 13.89 21.32 -4.31
C GLN A 175 12.91 21.82 -3.24
N PHE A 176 11.66 21.35 -3.27
CA PHE A 176 10.68 21.66 -2.25
C PHE A 176 11.13 21.18 -0.86
N LEU A 177 11.56 19.93 -0.73
CA LEU A 177 12.02 19.36 0.53
C LEU A 177 13.29 20.03 1.04
N ALA A 178 14.26 20.36 0.17
CA ALA A 178 15.46 21.09 0.55
C ALA A 178 15.10 22.46 1.15
N LYS A 179 14.24 23.22 0.48
CA LYS A 179 13.75 24.52 0.97
C LYS A 179 12.94 24.37 2.26
N TYR A 180 12.12 23.32 2.38
CA TYR A 180 11.35 23.04 3.59
C TYR A 180 12.27 22.80 4.80
N MET A 181 13.37 22.09 4.60
CA MET A 181 14.32 21.75 5.66
C MET A 181 15.22 22.94 6.09
N GLU A 182 15.26 24.03 5.33
CA GLU A 182 16.00 25.23 5.72
C GLU A 182 15.43 25.79 7.05
N ASN A 183 16.29 25.84 8.08
CA ASN A 183 15.94 26.40 9.41
C ASN A 183 14.77 25.73 10.13
N ARG A 184 14.40 24.50 9.81
CA ARG A 184 13.34 23.76 10.48
C ARG A 184 13.89 22.58 11.28
N SER A 185 13.27 22.39 12.44
CA SER A 185 13.56 21.27 13.32
C SER A 185 12.28 20.73 13.89
N PHE A 186 12.17 19.41 13.95
CA PHE A 186 11.08 18.66 14.53
C PHE A 186 11.63 17.32 15.06
N ASP A 187 10.82 16.53 15.75
CA ASP A 187 11.29 15.29 16.37
C ASP A 187 11.12 14.07 15.48
N LEU A 188 10.02 14.03 14.69
CA LEU A 188 9.67 12.90 13.84
C LEU A 188 9.15 13.35 12.48
N ALA A 189 9.74 12.79 11.43
CA ALA A 189 9.18 12.78 10.07
C ALA A 189 8.39 11.50 9.84
N ILE A 190 7.19 11.61 9.29
CA ILE A 190 6.42 10.50 8.74
C ILE A 190 6.25 10.75 7.26
N SER A 191 6.77 9.88 6.42
CA SER A 191 6.67 9.98 4.95
C SER A 191 5.68 8.97 4.42
N GLN A 192 4.64 9.44 3.76
CA GLN A 192 3.59 8.57 3.23
C GLN A 192 4.05 7.73 2.04
N ASN A 193 4.98 8.25 1.22
CA ASN A 193 5.46 7.63 -0.01
C ASN A 193 6.97 7.39 0.04
N TYR A 194 7.43 6.37 -0.67
CA TYR A 194 8.85 6.03 -0.78
C TYR A 194 9.70 7.18 -1.31
N ASP A 195 9.29 7.82 -2.41
CA ASP A 195 10.04 8.91 -3.04
C ASP A 195 10.23 10.10 -2.09
N ILE A 196 9.16 10.51 -1.39
CA ILE A 196 9.29 11.53 -0.34
C ILE A 196 10.27 11.08 0.74
N GLY A 197 10.11 9.85 1.20
CA GLY A 197 10.91 9.32 2.30
C GLY A 197 12.39 9.38 2.00
N LEU A 198 12.83 8.84 0.87
CA LEU A 198 14.24 8.85 0.47
C LEU A 198 14.79 10.25 0.27
N LEU A 199 14.06 11.11 -0.44
CA LEU A 199 14.50 12.48 -0.68
C LEU A 199 14.56 13.27 0.62
N LEU A 200 13.57 13.14 1.50
CA LEU A 200 13.55 13.81 2.79
C LEU A 200 14.70 13.35 3.69
N GLN A 201 14.94 12.04 3.79
CA GLN A 201 16.07 11.51 4.56
C GLN A 201 17.40 12.11 4.08
N ARG A 202 17.61 12.16 2.77
CA ARG A 202 18.77 12.80 2.17
C ARG A 202 18.88 14.27 2.53
N GLU A 203 17.77 15.03 2.48
CA GLU A 203 17.80 16.45 2.83
C GLU A 203 18.02 16.68 4.34
N ILE A 204 17.44 15.84 5.22
CA ILE A 204 17.74 15.87 6.67
C ILE A 204 19.24 15.70 6.92
N LEU A 205 19.87 14.69 6.30
CA LEU A 205 21.30 14.44 6.47
C LEU A 205 22.17 15.57 5.94
N LYS A 206 21.79 16.24 4.85
CA LYS A 206 22.49 17.42 4.32
C LYS A 206 22.49 18.62 5.26
N THR A 207 21.47 18.79 6.09
CA THR A 207 21.45 19.86 7.11
C THR A 207 22.43 19.62 8.25
N GLY A 208 23.05 18.44 8.31
CA GLY A 208 23.92 18.01 9.42
C GLY A 208 23.16 17.46 10.62
N PHE A 209 21.84 17.31 10.53
CA PHE A 209 21.08 16.66 11.57
C PHE A 209 21.30 15.14 11.56
N SER A 210 21.48 14.59 12.75
CA SER A 210 21.62 13.14 12.92
C SER A 210 20.25 12.47 12.93
N ILE A 211 20.18 11.31 12.29
CA ILE A 211 19.07 10.37 12.37
C ILE A 211 19.56 9.15 13.14
N PRO A 212 18.89 8.73 14.21
CA PRO A 212 17.62 9.21 14.76
C PRO A 212 17.73 10.26 15.88
N GLN A 213 18.95 10.63 16.30
CA GLN A 213 19.18 11.38 17.56
C GLN A 213 18.54 12.76 17.55
N ARG A 214 18.51 13.43 16.39
CA ARG A 214 17.89 14.77 16.24
C ARG A 214 16.53 14.71 15.58
N ILE A 215 16.40 13.96 14.48
CA ILE A 215 15.14 13.75 13.76
C ILE A 215 14.99 12.25 13.54
N ARG A 216 13.88 11.67 13.99
CA ARG A 216 13.49 10.30 13.64
C ARG A 216 12.71 10.29 12.33
N HIS A 217 12.72 9.16 11.63
CA HIS A 217 12.02 9.04 10.37
C HIS A 217 11.33 7.69 10.23
N ILE A 218 10.01 7.71 9.89
CA ILE A 218 9.20 6.54 9.61
C ILE A 218 8.63 6.67 8.20
N PHE A 219 8.75 5.60 7.40
CA PHE A 219 8.10 5.51 6.11
C PHE A 219 6.81 4.70 6.24
N LEU A 220 5.67 5.27 5.81
CA LEU A 220 4.39 4.56 5.75
C LEU A 220 4.28 3.73 4.46
N ASN A 221 5.31 2.95 4.19
CA ASN A 221 5.36 2.06 3.04
C ASN A 221 6.06 0.78 3.42
N GLU A 222 5.94 -0.23 2.56
CA GLU A 222 6.55 -1.54 2.75
C GLU A 222 8.09 -1.46 2.81
N VAL A 223 8.69 -2.24 3.72
CA VAL A 223 10.09 -2.05 4.15
C VAL A 223 11.07 -3.15 3.74
N ASN A 224 10.69 -4.05 2.84
CA ASN A 224 11.50 -5.27 2.58
C ASN A 224 12.91 -5.03 2.02
N PHE A 225 13.23 -3.82 1.50
CA PHE A 225 14.57 -3.46 1.02
C PHE A 225 15.31 -2.42 1.88
N TYR A 226 14.64 -1.85 2.87
CA TYR A 226 15.17 -0.71 3.63
C TYR A 226 16.20 -1.11 4.67
N GLU A 227 16.48 -2.40 4.81
CA GLU A 227 17.58 -2.91 5.64
C GLU A 227 18.96 -2.56 5.06
N MET A 228 19.04 -2.35 3.73
CA MET A 228 20.28 -2.04 3.02
C MET A 228 20.58 -0.54 2.96
N ASP A 229 19.61 0.32 3.31
CA ASP A 229 19.83 1.76 3.36
C ASP A 229 20.63 2.16 4.60
N TYR A 230 21.31 3.31 4.54
CA TYR A 230 22.05 3.84 5.68
C TYR A 230 21.62 5.29 5.98
N PRO A 231 21.10 5.55 7.20
CA PRO A 231 20.67 4.56 8.21
C PRO A 231 19.52 3.70 7.70
N SER A 232 19.42 2.43 8.19
CA SER A 232 18.33 1.52 7.80
C SER A 232 16.96 2.07 8.24
N ILE A 233 15.98 1.97 7.34
CA ILE A 233 14.72 2.73 7.41
C ILE A 233 13.67 1.97 8.20
N SER A 234 13.06 2.66 9.17
CA SER A 234 11.86 2.22 9.88
C SER A 234 10.62 2.42 9.01
N GLY A 235 9.74 1.44 8.95
CA GLY A 235 8.56 1.54 8.10
C GLY A 235 7.55 0.43 8.38
N ILE A 236 6.61 0.23 7.48
CA ILE A 236 5.48 -0.66 7.71
C ILE A 236 5.72 -2.01 7.06
N ASP A 237 5.57 -3.08 7.84
CA ASP A 237 5.47 -4.44 7.34
C ASP A 237 4.00 -4.74 6.97
N ILE A 238 3.78 -4.99 5.69
CA ILE A 238 2.47 -5.32 5.13
C ILE A 238 2.53 -6.78 4.67
N PRO A 239 1.70 -7.68 5.19
CA PRO A 239 1.79 -9.12 4.91
C PRO A 239 1.19 -9.48 3.53
N TYR A 240 1.71 -8.89 2.46
CA TYR A 240 1.21 -9.07 1.10
C TYR A 240 1.27 -10.52 0.59
N ASP A 241 2.25 -11.30 1.03
CA ASP A 241 2.35 -12.73 0.72
C ASP A 241 1.16 -13.51 1.30
N GLN A 242 0.84 -13.28 2.56
CA GLN A 242 -0.33 -13.89 3.21
C GLN A 242 -1.65 -13.39 2.60
N MET A 243 -1.72 -12.09 2.25
CA MET A 243 -2.86 -11.51 1.54
C MET A 243 -3.03 -12.15 0.17
N GLY A 244 -1.93 -12.40 -0.56
CA GLY A 244 -1.95 -13.06 -1.87
C GLY A 244 -2.48 -14.49 -1.78
N GLU A 245 -1.98 -15.27 -0.85
CA GLU A 245 -2.45 -16.65 -0.62
C GLU A 245 -3.95 -16.67 -0.27
N TYR A 246 -4.37 -15.79 0.65
CA TYR A 246 -5.77 -15.68 1.05
C TYR A 246 -6.67 -15.24 -0.12
N ALA A 247 -6.24 -14.27 -0.92
CA ALA A 247 -6.98 -13.79 -2.09
C ALA A 247 -7.21 -14.89 -3.12
N ALA A 248 -6.19 -15.72 -3.39
CA ALA A 248 -6.32 -16.86 -4.28
C ALA A 248 -7.33 -17.89 -3.74
N LYS A 249 -7.27 -18.21 -2.45
CA LYS A 249 -8.24 -19.11 -1.80
C LYS A 249 -9.65 -18.57 -1.85
N LEU A 250 -9.85 -17.28 -1.54
CA LEU A 250 -11.16 -16.64 -1.56
C LEU A 250 -11.73 -16.63 -2.98
N LEU A 251 -10.93 -16.25 -3.98
CA LEU A 251 -11.38 -16.24 -5.37
C LEU A 251 -11.82 -17.63 -5.85
N LEU A 252 -11.08 -18.68 -5.52
CA LEU A 252 -11.49 -20.04 -5.88
C LEU A 252 -12.76 -20.48 -5.18
N ALA A 253 -12.94 -20.12 -3.91
CA ALA A 253 -14.19 -20.37 -3.20
C ALA A 253 -15.39 -19.65 -3.86
N MET A 254 -15.18 -18.43 -4.37
CA MET A 254 -16.20 -17.70 -5.14
C MET A 254 -16.52 -18.39 -6.47
N ILE A 255 -15.52 -18.82 -7.22
CA ILE A 255 -15.68 -19.53 -8.50
C ILE A 255 -16.45 -20.84 -8.30
N GLU A 256 -16.22 -21.53 -7.20
CA GLU A 256 -16.86 -22.81 -6.84
C GLU A 256 -18.19 -22.63 -6.10
N ASN A 257 -18.67 -21.39 -5.90
CA ASN A 257 -19.86 -21.04 -5.10
C ASN A 257 -19.81 -21.54 -3.66
N ARG A 258 -18.61 -21.63 -3.07
CA ARG A 258 -18.36 -22.02 -1.66
C ARG A 258 -17.95 -20.84 -0.77
N GLU A 259 -18.17 -19.60 -1.21
CA GLU A 259 -17.79 -18.39 -0.49
C GLU A 259 -18.41 -18.32 0.93
N SER A 260 -19.61 -18.85 1.11
CA SER A 260 -20.26 -18.91 2.43
C SER A 260 -19.55 -19.79 3.46
N GLU A 261 -18.70 -20.70 3.01
CA GLU A 261 -17.89 -21.58 3.86
C GLU A 261 -16.54 -20.92 4.21
N PHE A 262 -16.23 -19.77 3.60
CA PHE A 262 -14.94 -19.12 3.71
C PHE A 262 -14.91 -18.19 4.93
N THR A 263 -13.95 -18.43 5.83
CA THR A 263 -13.79 -17.61 7.02
C THR A 263 -12.98 -16.34 6.67
N TYR A 264 -13.49 -15.18 7.04
CA TYR A 264 -12.77 -13.92 6.91
C TYR A 264 -11.48 -13.96 7.73
N GLN A 265 -10.36 -13.58 7.10
CA GLN A 265 -9.07 -13.44 7.74
C GLN A 265 -8.74 -11.97 7.92
N GLU A 266 -8.50 -11.56 9.15
CA GLU A 266 -7.98 -10.22 9.46
C GLU A 266 -6.47 -10.19 9.27
N PHE A 267 -5.99 -9.16 8.60
CA PHE A 267 -4.56 -8.86 8.46
C PHE A 267 -4.18 -7.69 9.36
N ARG A 268 -2.92 -7.62 9.75
CA ARG A 268 -2.38 -6.54 10.59
C ARG A 268 -1.04 -6.11 10.06
N CYS A 269 -0.96 -4.86 9.61
CA CYS A 269 0.31 -4.22 9.31
C CYS A 269 1.00 -3.80 10.63
N ARG A 270 2.34 -3.78 10.65
CA ARG A 270 3.15 -3.48 11.85
C ARG A 270 4.22 -2.45 11.55
N LEU A 271 4.55 -1.63 12.55
CA LEU A 271 5.72 -0.76 12.49
C LEU A 271 6.99 -1.56 12.80
N ILE A 272 7.90 -1.64 11.83
CA ILE A 272 9.24 -2.18 12.02
C ILE A 272 10.20 -1.04 12.31
N GLN A 273 10.70 -0.99 13.55
CA GLN A 273 11.69 0.00 13.99
C GLN A 273 13.09 -0.45 13.58
N ARG A 274 13.86 0.48 12.98
CA ARG A 274 15.27 0.31 12.58
C ARG A 274 16.07 1.55 12.97
N GLU A 275 17.29 1.72 12.40
CA GLU A 275 18.20 2.82 12.78
C GLU A 275 17.60 4.22 12.67
N THR A 276 16.60 4.43 11.81
CA THR A 276 15.95 5.75 11.71
C THR A 276 15.02 6.10 12.88
N THR A 277 14.78 5.15 13.83
CA THR A 277 13.93 5.39 15.02
C THR A 277 14.51 4.86 16.33
N LEU A 278 15.50 3.95 16.28
CA LEU A 278 16.11 3.29 17.45
C LEU A 278 17.06 4.18 18.25
#